data_49da856420927d5e76013ecd3b09a465
#
_entry.id   49da856420927d5e76013ecd3b09a465
#
_cell.length_a   1.000
_cell.length_b   1.000
_cell.length_c   1.000
_cell.angle_alpha   90.00
_cell.angle_beta   90.00
_cell.angle_gamma   90.00
#
_symmetry.space_group_name_H-M   'P 1'
#
loop_
_entity.id
_entity.type
_entity.pdbx_description
1 polymer ?
#
loop_
_entity_poly.entity_id
_entity_poly.type
_entity_poly.pdbx_seq_one_letter_code
_entity_poly.pdbx_strand_id
1 'polypeptide(L)'
;MRIGRADANRFAALWRRCVESPPSPDAATVYADLRARLGEQNRQFHNIGHIDDCLCRFDEVARHLDDPDAVELALWYHDAVYVPGDATNERNSAALFLTHAAGARPSLRRRVTALILTTRRNRTPRSNDCKFIDDIDLAGFGSPWEEFMHNGGLLRREFATQSDPDYYRGLTAFLTSLRRRPRFFRTDWFAKRYESQAHENLTRLLGDIARAGYATR
;
A
#
# COMPACT_ATOMS: atom_id res chain seq x y z
N MET A 1 18.13 -13.77 -10.04
CA MET A 1 16.65 -13.67 -9.93
C MET A 1 16.33 -13.57 -8.44
N ARG A 2 15.90 -12.40 -7.95
CA ARG A 2 15.42 -12.30 -6.55
C ARG A 2 14.17 -13.16 -6.44
N ILE A 3 14.16 -14.11 -5.52
CA ILE A 3 12.93 -14.82 -5.15
C ILE A 3 12.02 -13.75 -4.56
N GLY A 4 10.89 -13.47 -5.22
CA GLY A 4 9.93 -12.48 -4.74
C GLY A 4 9.37 -12.87 -3.38
N ARG A 5 9.13 -11.91 -2.52
CA ARG A 5 8.51 -12.11 -1.19
C ARG A 5 7.02 -12.43 -1.30
N ALA A 6 6.39 -11.96 -2.38
CA ALA A 6 4.97 -12.16 -2.65
C ALA A 6 4.70 -13.49 -3.37
N ASP A 7 5.07 -14.61 -2.75
CA ASP A 7 4.91 -15.95 -3.30
C ASP A 7 3.79 -16.77 -2.64
N ALA A 8 3.36 -17.84 -3.32
CA ALA A 8 2.27 -18.70 -2.88
C ALA A 8 2.55 -19.42 -1.55
N ASN A 9 3.82 -19.82 -1.30
CA ASN A 9 4.17 -20.56 -0.09
C ASN A 9 4.08 -19.65 1.14
N ARG A 10 4.56 -18.42 1.03
CA ARG A 10 4.45 -17.40 2.07
C ARG A 10 2.99 -17.11 2.39
N PHE A 11 2.17 -16.83 1.36
CA PHE A 11 0.75 -16.60 1.55
C PHE A 11 0.05 -17.80 2.19
N ALA A 12 0.30 -19.02 1.72
CA ALA A 12 -0.32 -20.22 2.26
C ALA A 12 0.07 -20.50 3.72
N ALA A 13 1.32 -20.21 4.10
CA ALA A 13 1.76 -20.32 5.47
C ALA A 13 1.04 -19.32 6.39
N LEU A 14 0.92 -18.05 5.95
CA LEU A 14 0.19 -17.00 6.64
C LEU A 14 -1.30 -17.35 6.78
N TRP A 15 -1.95 -17.77 5.68
CA TRP A 15 -3.37 -18.11 5.64
C TRP A 15 -3.71 -19.22 6.63
N ARG A 16 -2.91 -20.30 6.67
CA ARG A 16 -3.09 -21.41 7.62
C ARG A 16 -2.98 -21.00 9.08
N ARG A 17 -2.11 -20.03 9.41
CA ARG A 17 -2.00 -19.52 10.79
C ARG A 17 -3.20 -18.65 11.19
N CYS A 18 -3.80 -17.96 10.24
CA CYS A 18 -4.77 -16.88 10.49
C CYS A 18 -6.22 -17.30 10.32
N VAL A 19 -6.50 -18.20 9.38
CA VAL A 19 -7.84 -18.60 9.00
C VAL A 19 -8.06 -20.04 9.41
N GLU A 20 -8.84 -20.25 10.45
CA GLU A 20 -9.23 -21.55 10.94
C GLU A 20 -10.15 -22.24 9.92
N SER A 21 -10.13 -23.57 9.92
CA SER A 21 -10.80 -24.50 8.99
C SER A 21 -12.21 -24.16 8.53
N PRO A 22 -12.71 -24.83 7.45
CA PRO A 22 -13.84 -24.40 6.62
C PRO A 22 -15.01 -23.78 7.40
N PRO A 23 -15.71 -22.78 6.81
CA PRO A 23 -15.98 -22.66 5.38
C PRO A 23 -15.20 -21.54 4.64
N SER A 24 -13.96 -21.28 4.94
CA SER A 24 -13.17 -20.33 4.13
C SER A 24 -12.58 -21.02 2.91
N PRO A 25 -12.39 -20.34 1.76
CA PRO A 25 -11.67 -20.91 0.64
C PRO A 25 -10.23 -21.26 1.07
N ASP A 26 -9.67 -22.31 0.46
CA ASP A 26 -8.29 -22.69 0.72
C ASP A 26 -7.29 -21.62 0.27
N ALA A 27 -6.08 -21.68 0.83
CA ALA A 27 -5.04 -20.70 0.57
C ALA A 27 -4.66 -20.59 -0.91
N ALA A 28 -4.70 -21.68 -1.67
CA ALA A 28 -4.33 -21.66 -3.09
C ALA A 28 -5.37 -20.91 -3.92
N THR A 29 -6.65 -21.15 -3.65
CA THR A 29 -7.78 -20.45 -4.27
C THR A 29 -7.72 -18.95 -3.99
N VAL A 30 -7.50 -18.57 -2.73
CA VAL A 30 -7.39 -17.15 -2.35
C VAL A 30 -6.17 -16.48 -2.99
N TYR A 31 -5.02 -17.15 -2.96
CA TYR A 31 -3.81 -16.63 -3.60
C TYR A 31 -4.00 -16.44 -5.11
N ALA A 32 -4.65 -17.40 -5.78
CA ALA A 32 -4.94 -17.30 -7.22
C ALA A 32 -5.83 -16.09 -7.54
N ASP A 33 -6.88 -15.82 -6.73
CA ASP A 33 -7.73 -14.64 -6.91
C ASP A 33 -6.94 -13.33 -6.69
N LEU A 34 -6.15 -13.24 -5.61
CA LEU A 34 -5.29 -12.09 -5.37
C LEU A 34 -4.30 -11.85 -6.51
N ARG A 35 -3.67 -12.92 -7.01
CA ARG A 35 -2.73 -12.85 -8.14
C ARG A 35 -3.39 -12.37 -9.43
N ALA A 36 -4.61 -12.86 -9.71
CA ALA A 36 -5.37 -12.43 -10.88
C ALA A 36 -5.70 -10.94 -10.81
N ARG A 37 -6.16 -10.44 -9.66
CA ARG A 37 -6.46 -9.01 -9.43
C ARG A 37 -5.24 -8.11 -9.52
N LEU A 38 -4.15 -8.49 -8.84
CA LEU A 38 -2.89 -7.76 -8.86
C LEU A 38 -2.17 -7.85 -10.22
N GLY A 39 -2.60 -8.75 -11.12
CA GLY A 39 -2.10 -8.91 -12.48
C GLY A 39 -2.99 -8.27 -13.57
N GLU A 40 -4.01 -7.50 -13.23
CA GLU A 40 -4.86 -6.79 -14.19
C GLU A 40 -4.01 -5.84 -15.06
N GLN A 41 -4.31 -5.77 -16.37
CA GLN A 41 -3.47 -5.05 -17.35
C GLN A 41 -3.29 -3.55 -17.06
N ASN A 42 -4.27 -2.94 -16.41
CA ASN A 42 -4.24 -1.53 -16.04
C ASN A 42 -3.37 -1.23 -14.82
N ARG A 43 -2.86 -2.26 -14.11
CA ARG A 43 -2.03 -2.11 -12.91
C ARG A 43 -0.55 -2.07 -13.27
N GLN A 44 -0.01 -0.88 -13.42
CA GLN A 44 1.40 -0.68 -13.73
C GLN A 44 2.25 -0.55 -12.46
N PHE A 45 1.70 0.06 -11.41
CA PHE A 45 2.32 0.26 -10.09
C PHE A 45 1.66 -0.61 -9.01
N HIS A 46 0.31 -0.53 -8.83
CA HIS A 46 -0.43 -1.27 -7.80
C HIS A 46 -0.64 -2.75 -8.19
N ASN A 47 0.45 -3.45 -8.40
CA ASN A 47 0.52 -4.84 -8.83
C ASN A 47 1.27 -5.70 -7.80
N ILE A 48 1.57 -6.95 -8.15
CA ILE A 48 2.29 -7.87 -7.27
C ILE A 48 3.70 -7.39 -6.90
N GLY A 49 4.34 -6.57 -7.73
CA GLY A 49 5.65 -5.97 -7.43
C GLY A 49 5.55 -5.00 -6.26
N HIS A 50 4.51 -4.16 -6.21
CA HIS A 50 4.26 -3.30 -5.06
C HIS A 50 4.03 -4.11 -3.77
N ILE A 51 3.25 -5.19 -3.84
CA ILE A 51 3.08 -6.08 -2.67
C ILE A 51 4.41 -6.69 -2.25
N ASP A 52 5.26 -7.10 -3.21
CA ASP A 52 6.61 -7.63 -2.92
C ASP A 52 7.47 -6.62 -2.18
N ASP A 53 7.48 -5.36 -2.63
CA ASP A 53 8.19 -4.25 -1.98
C ASP A 53 7.67 -3.99 -0.56
N CYS A 54 6.34 -3.98 -0.38
CA CYS A 54 5.72 -3.86 0.94
C CYS A 54 6.13 -5.01 1.87
N LEU A 55 6.15 -6.25 1.39
CA LEU A 55 6.56 -7.41 2.17
C LEU A 55 8.06 -7.41 2.49
N CYS A 56 8.91 -6.86 1.61
CA CYS A 56 10.32 -6.64 1.93
C CYS A 56 10.47 -5.67 3.12
N ARG A 57 9.73 -4.56 3.11
CA ARG A 57 9.74 -3.59 4.24
C ARG A 57 9.13 -4.17 5.51
N PHE A 58 8.05 -4.95 5.37
CA PHE A 58 7.44 -5.68 6.48
C PHE A 58 8.45 -6.59 7.18
N ASP A 59 9.23 -7.38 6.45
CA ASP A 59 10.23 -8.30 7.02
C ASP A 59 11.27 -7.56 7.89
N GLU A 60 11.62 -6.32 7.53
CA GLU A 60 12.55 -5.51 8.29
C GLU A 60 11.99 -5.04 9.65
N VAL A 61 10.65 -4.90 9.74
CA VAL A 61 9.97 -4.32 10.90
C VAL A 61 9.05 -5.28 11.65
N ALA A 62 8.88 -6.51 11.20
CA ALA A 62 7.92 -7.48 11.76
C ALA A 62 8.03 -7.63 13.29
N ARG A 63 9.25 -7.57 13.84
CA ARG A 63 9.51 -7.64 15.29
C ARG A 63 9.02 -6.42 16.10
N HIS A 64 8.64 -5.33 15.42
CA HIS A 64 8.14 -4.09 16.04
C HIS A 64 6.62 -3.99 16.00
N LEU A 65 5.95 -4.96 15.41
CA LEU A 65 4.49 -4.98 15.24
C LEU A 65 3.83 -5.69 16.43
N ASP A 66 2.62 -5.23 16.77
CA ASP A 66 1.80 -5.85 17.81
C ASP A 66 1.15 -7.16 17.31
N ASP A 67 0.78 -7.20 16.01
CA ASP A 67 0.18 -8.37 15.36
C ASP A 67 0.73 -8.48 13.91
N PRO A 68 1.93 -9.08 13.74
CA PRO A 68 2.56 -9.19 12.43
C PRO A 68 1.70 -9.93 11.40
N ASP A 69 0.99 -10.98 11.79
CA ASP A 69 0.14 -11.75 10.89
C ASP A 69 -1.03 -10.90 10.35
N ALA A 70 -1.63 -10.05 11.19
CA ALA A 70 -2.69 -9.14 10.76
C ALA A 70 -2.16 -8.05 9.81
N VAL A 71 -0.96 -7.51 10.07
CA VAL A 71 -0.33 -6.51 9.19
C VAL A 71 0.04 -7.15 7.85
N GLU A 72 0.63 -8.35 7.85
CA GLU A 72 0.98 -9.05 6.62
C GLU A 72 -0.27 -9.36 5.77
N LEU A 73 -1.36 -9.85 6.39
CA LEU A 73 -2.64 -10.02 5.69
C LEU A 73 -3.15 -8.70 5.09
N ALA A 74 -3.09 -7.62 5.85
CA ALA A 74 -3.54 -6.32 5.37
C ALA A 74 -2.70 -5.82 4.18
N LEU A 75 -1.39 -6.07 4.15
CA LEU A 75 -0.52 -5.75 3.01
C LEU A 75 -0.88 -6.57 1.77
N TRP A 76 -1.24 -7.84 1.89
CA TRP A 76 -1.71 -8.63 0.77
C TRP A 76 -3.01 -8.11 0.15
N TYR A 77 -3.86 -7.47 0.96
CA TYR A 77 -5.21 -7.09 0.54
C TYR A 77 -5.41 -5.60 0.26
N HIS A 78 -4.55 -4.68 0.75
CA HIS A 78 -4.86 -3.25 0.75
C HIS A 78 -5.21 -2.69 -0.64
N ASP A 79 -4.57 -3.21 -1.68
CA ASP A 79 -4.78 -2.87 -3.09
C ASP A 79 -5.37 -4.02 -3.92
N ALA A 80 -5.97 -5.04 -3.29
CA ALA A 80 -6.54 -6.18 -4.00
C ALA A 80 -7.69 -5.76 -4.93
N VAL A 81 -8.47 -4.75 -4.56
CA VAL A 81 -9.44 -4.08 -5.44
C VAL A 81 -8.94 -2.67 -5.70
N TYR A 82 -8.69 -2.34 -6.96
CA TYR A 82 -8.12 -1.04 -7.32
C TYR A 82 -8.67 -0.53 -8.65
N VAL A 83 -9.23 0.67 -8.60
CA VAL A 83 -9.62 1.47 -9.76
C VAL A 83 -8.96 2.84 -9.58
N PRO A 84 -8.15 3.33 -10.53
CA PRO A 84 -7.46 4.61 -10.39
C PRO A 84 -8.41 5.76 -10.06
N GLY A 85 -8.17 6.43 -8.93
CA GLY A 85 -8.96 7.57 -8.47
C GLY A 85 -10.26 7.23 -7.75
N ASP A 86 -10.63 5.96 -7.60
CA ASP A 86 -11.84 5.57 -6.84
C ASP A 86 -11.56 5.61 -5.33
N ALA A 87 -12.33 6.44 -4.63
CA ALA A 87 -12.23 6.60 -3.16
C ALA A 87 -12.77 5.39 -2.37
N THR A 88 -13.24 4.33 -3.03
CA THR A 88 -13.79 3.12 -2.39
C THR A 88 -12.84 1.92 -2.44
N ASN A 89 -11.67 2.04 -3.06
CA ASN A 89 -10.71 0.95 -3.24
C ASN A 89 -10.40 0.18 -1.96
N GLU A 90 -9.99 0.87 -0.90
CA GLU A 90 -9.62 0.24 0.39
C GLU A 90 -10.84 -0.39 1.07
N ARG A 91 -12.04 0.18 0.90
CA ARG A 91 -13.28 -0.41 1.42
C ARG A 91 -13.62 -1.70 0.67
N ASN A 92 -13.48 -1.71 -0.65
CA ASN A 92 -13.76 -2.87 -1.49
C ASN A 92 -12.70 -3.96 -1.26
N SER A 93 -11.44 -3.59 -1.07
CA SER A 93 -10.35 -4.50 -0.66
C SER A 93 -10.63 -5.14 0.70
N ALA A 94 -11.09 -4.35 1.68
CA ALA A 94 -11.49 -4.87 2.99
C ALA A 94 -12.72 -5.79 2.91
N ALA A 95 -13.69 -5.50 2.05
CA ALA A 95 -14.85 -6.36 1.81
C ALA A 95 -14.44 -7.69 1.16
N LEU A 96 -13.51 -7.67 0.21
CA LEU A 96 -12.93 -8.88 -0.38
C LEU A 96 -12.24 -9.74 0.68
N PHE A 97 -11.41 -9.13 1.54
CA PHE A 97 -10.79 -9.83 2.67
C PHE A 97 -11.84 -10.50 3.56
N LEU A 98 -12.91 -9.79 3.94
CA LEU A 98 -13.96 -10.33 4.79
C LEU A 98 -14.71 -11.51 4.14
N THR A 99 -14.85 -11.52 2.83
CA THR A 99 -15.43 -12.62 2.05
C THR A 99 -14.51 -13.84 2.09
N HIS A 100 -13.22 -13.68 1.81
CA HIS A 100 -12.26 -14.77 1.84
C HIS A 100 -12.07 -15.33 3.25
N ALA A 101 -11.92 -14.45 4.23
CA ALA A 101 -11.67 -14.81 5.64
C ALA A 101 -12.96 -15.03 6.45
N ALA A 102 -14.04 -15.55 5.85
CA ALA A 102 -15.30 -15.77 6.55
C ALA A 102 -15.15 -16.69 7.78
N GLY A 103 -14.27 -17.69 7.71
CA GLY A 103 -13.95 -18.62 8.80
C GLY A 103 -12.95 -18.08 9.83
N ALA A 104 -12.34 -16.92 9.62
CA ALA A 104 -11.38 -16.35 10.56
C ALA A 104 -12.07 -15.78 11.81
N ARG A 105 -11.33 -15.76 12.93
CA ARG A 105 -11.80 -15.17 14.19
C ARG A 105 -12.26 -13.72 14.01
N PRO A 106 -13.38 -13.30 14.63
CA PRO A 106 -13.90 -11.94 14.49
C PRO A 106 -12.91 -10.84 14.89
N SER A 107 -12.02 -11.10 15.85
CA SER A 107 -10.96 -10.16 16.27
C SER A 107 -9.97 -9.90 15.15
N LEU A 108 -9.47 -10.94 14.45
CA LEU A 108 -8.58 -10.82 13.33
C LEU A 108 -9.25 -10.08 12.17
N ARG A 109 -10.48 -10.47 11.82
CA ARG A 109 -11.25 -9.83 10.75
C ARG A 109 -11.39 -8.31 10.98
N ARG A 110 -11.74 -7.90 12.18
CA ARG A 110 -11.82 -6.47 12.54
C ARG A 110 -10.46 -5.76 12.44
N ARG A 111 -9.39 -6.42 12.93
CA ARG A 111 -8.05 -5.85 12.94
C ARG A 111 -7.52 -5.65 11.52
N VAL A 112 -7.57 -6.68 10.68
CA VAL A 112 -7.11 -6.60 9.27
C VAL A 112 -7.93 -5.56 8.49
N THR A 113 -9.26 -5.54 8.66
CA THR A 113 -10.12 -4.52 8.05
C THR A 113 -9.67 -3.10 8.44
N ALA A 114 -9.41 -2.86 9.73
CA ALA A 114 -8.95 -1.55 10.20
C ALA A 114 -7.59 -1.15 9.61
N LEU A 115 -6.67 -2.12 9.46
CA LEU A 115 -5.36 -1.92 8.85
C LEU A 115 -5.48 -1.58 7.36
N ILE A 116 -6.28 -2.32 6.59
CA ILE A 116 -6.56 -2.02 5.18
C ILE A 116 -7.13 -0.60 5.05
N LEU A 117 -8.13 -0.23 5.87
CA LEU A 117 -8.74 1.09 5.83
C LEU A 117 -7.80 2.22 6.26
N THR A 118 -6.70 1.92 6.95
CA THR A 118 -5.68 2.91 7.31
C THR A 118 -4.95 3.45 6.07
N THR A 119 -4.72 2.63 5.04
CA THR A 119 -4.01 3.04 3.82
C THR A 119 -4.80 4.07 3.00
N ARG A 120 -6.09 4.27 3.27
CA ARG A 120 -6.89 5.38 2.72
C ARG A 120 -6.42 6.77 3.16
N ARG A 121 -5.68 6.86 4.26
CA ARG A 121 -5.06 8.11 4.80
C ARG A 121 -6.03 9.26 5.12
N ASN A 122 -7.31 8.98 5.30
CA ASN A 122 -8.31 9.97 5.67
C ASN A 122 -8.38 10.25 7.18
N ARG A 123 -7.62 9.50 7.99
CA ARG A 123 -7.52 9.66 9.44
C ARG A 123 -6.08 9.44 9.90
N THR A 124 -5.70 10.09 11.00
CA THR A 124 -4.39 9.84 11.62
C THR A 124 -4.36 8.47 12.28
N PRO A 125 -3.40 7.59 11.92
CA PRO A 125 -3.21 6.29 12.56
C PRO A 125 -2.96 6.42 14.06
N ARG A 126 -3.64 5.60 14.88
CA ARG A 126 -3.51 5.64 16.36
C ARG A 126 -2.72 4.46 16.92
N SER A 127 -2.96 3.24 16.41
CA SER A 127 -2.23 2.05 16.88
C SER A 127 -0.85 1.95 16.25
N ASN A 128 0.03 1.20 16.89
CA ASN A 128 1.37 0.92 16.39
C ASN A 128 1.33 0.30 14.98
N ASP A 129 0.58 -0.78 14.81
CA ASP A 129 0.44 -1.48 13.52
C ASP A 129 -0.13 -0.58 12.41
N CYS A 130 -1.10 0.30 12.75
CA CYS A 130 -1.63 1.27 11.79
C CYS A 130 -0.59 2.30 11.34
N LYS A 131 0.35 2.68 12.21
CA LYS A 131 1.46 3.56 11.83
C LYS A 131 2.43 2.85 10.92
N PHE A 132 2.78 1.59 11.25
CA PHE A 132 3.71 0.80 10.45
C PHE A 132 3.16 0.48 9.06
N ILE A 133 1.88 0.11 8.91
CA ILE A 133 1.32 -0.18 7.58
C ILE A 133 1.25 1.08 6.70
N ASP A 134 0.93 2.27 7.26
CA ASP A 134 0.99 3.56 6.54
C ASP A 134 2.41 3.85 6.04
N ASP A 135 3.42 3.60 6.89
CA ASP A 135 4.82 3.83 6.57
C ASP A 135 5.38 2.82 5.56
N ILE A 136 5.02 1.54 5.68
CA ILE A 136 5.42 0.48 4.75
C ILE A 136 4.94 0.83 3.34
N ASP A 137 3.67 1.17 3.18
CA ASP A 137 3.05 1.50 1.91
C ASP A 137 3.63 2.79 1.29
N LEU A 138 4.01 3.76 2.12
CA LEU A 138 4.62 5.01 1.69
C LEU A 138 6.15 4.96 1.58
N ALA A 139 6.81 3.84 1.89
CA ALA A 139 8.27 3.77 1.94
C ALA A 139 8.95 4.14 0.61
N GLY A 140 8.30 3.87 -0.51
CA GLY A 140 8.78 4.25 -1.85
C GLY A 140 9.02 5.76 -2.03
N PHE A 141 8.39 6.61 -1.23
CA PHE A 141 8.67 8.05 -1.24
C PHE A 141 10.08 8.39 -0.76
N GLY A 142 10.68 7.54 0.06
CA GLY A 142 12.06 7.67 0.52
C GLY A 142 13.08 6.89 -0.31
N SER A 143 12.71 6.35 -1.45
CA SER A 143 13.65 5.71 -2.39
C SER A 143 14.56 6.73 -3.07
N PRO A 144 15.72 6.31 -3.63
CA PRO A 144 16.53 7.16 -4.49
C PRO A 144 15.69 7.79 -5.60
N TRP A 145 16.06 9.01 -6.02
CA TRP A 145 15.26 9.81 -6.97
C TRP A 145 14.87 9.06 -8.25
N GLU A 146 15.78 8.29 -8.83
CA GLU A 146 15.53 7.56 -10.08
C GLU A 146 14.45 6.48 -9.89
N GLU A 147 14.49 5.73 -8.80
CA GLU A 147 13.49 4.73 -8.44
C GLU A 147 12.14 5.39 -8.13
N PHE A 148 12.15 6.48 -7.35
CA PHE A 148 10.96 7.27 -7.04
C PHE A 148 10.28 7.78 -8.33
N MET A 149 11.05 8.32 -9.28
CA MET A 149 10.52 8.79 -10.57
C MET A 149 10.05 7.66 -11.48
N HIS A 150 10.75 6.53 -11.47
CA HIS A 150 10.31 5.33 -12.19
C HIS A 150 8.92 4.90 -11.69
N ASN A 151 8.75 4.79 -10.39
CA ASN A 151 7.47 4.42 -9.75
C ASN A 151 6.38 5.46 -10.03
N GLY A 152 6.72 6.75 -10.00
CA GLY A 152 5.82 7.82 -10.41
C GLY A 152 5.35 7.72 -11.86
N GLY A 153 6.24 7.29 -12.77
CA GLY A 153 5.92 7.01 -14.17
C GLY A 153 4.99 5.80 -14.35
N LEU A 154 5.18 4.75 -13.54
CA LEU A 154 4.25 3.61 -13.50
C LEU A 154 2.86 4.05 -13.02
N LEU A 155 2.80 4.81 -11.93
CA LEU A 155 1.56 5.36 -11.40
C LEU A 155 0.85 6.26 -12.43
N ARG A 156 1.57 7.15 -13.15
CA ARG A 156 0.98 8.00 -14.20
C ARG A 156 0.32 7.15 -15.30
N ARG A 157 0.90 6.02 -15.66
CA ARG A 157 0.30 5.11 -16.66
C ARG A 157 -1.01 4.48 -16.19
N GLU A 158 -1.19 4.21 -14.92
CA GLU A 158 -2.49 3.74 -14.37
C GLU A 158 -3.59 4.78 -14.55
N PHE A 159 -3.24 6.06 -14.50
CA PHE A 159 -4.15 7.18 -14.73
C PHE A 159 -4.17 7.67 -16.19
N ALA A 160 -3.89 6.78 -17.17
CA ALA A 160 -3.77 7.15 -18.58
C ALA A 160 -5.04 7.79 -19.16
N THR A 161 -6.21 7.51 -18.59
CA THR A 161 -7.50 8.11 -19.01
C THR A 161 -7.72 9.54 -18.52
N GLN A 162 -6.93 10.00 -17.54
CA GLN A 162 -6.99 11.38 -17.05
C GLN A 162 -6.10 12.29 -17.88
N SER A 163 -6.55 13.53 -18.11
CA SER A 163 -5.71 14.58 -18.68
C SER A 163 -4.55 14.91 -17.73
N ASP A 164 -3.41 15.37 -18.28
CA ASP A 164 -2.27 15.80 -17.45
C ASP A 164 -2.65 16.88 -16.43
N PRO A 165 -3.42 17.92 -16.76
CA PRO A 165 -3.84 18.92 -15.77
C PRO A 165 -4.64 18.32 -14.61
N ASP A 166 -5.54 17.37 -14.87
CA ASP A 166 -6.36 16.74 -13.82
C ASP A 166 -5.53 15.80 -12.95
N TYR A 167 -4.69 14.98 -13.57
CA TYR A 167 -3.76 14.10 -12.86
C TYR A 167 -2.84 14.89 -11.93
N TYR A 168 -2.12 15.90 -12.47
CA TYR A 168 -1.16 16.66 -11.67
C TYR A 168 -1.84 17.55 -10.62
N ARG A 169 -3.08 17.97 -10.82
CA ARG A 169 -3.88 18.62 -9.78
C ARG A 169 -4.13 17.68 -8.61
N GLY A 170 -4.60 16.46 -8.88
CA GLY A 170 -4.81 15.43 -7.86
C GLY A 170 -3.52 15.03 -7.15
N LEU A 171 -2.46 14.78 -7.90
CA LEU A 171 -1.14 14.44 -7.36
C LEU A 171 -0.60 15.57 -6.47
N THR A 172 -0.65 16.81 -6.92
CA THR A 172 -0.19 18.00 -6.12
C THR A 172 -0.97 18.11 -4.81
N ALA A 173 -2.29 17.92 -4.84
CA ALA A 173 -3.11 17.93 -3.62
C ALA A 173 -2.68 16.82 -2.65
N PHE A 174 -2.48 15.61 -3.14
CA PHE A 174 -2.00 14.48 -2.35
C PHE A 174 -0.61 14.73 -1.75
N LEU A 175 0.39 15.09 -2.56
CA LEU A 175 1.74 15.37 -2.11
C LEU A 175 1.79 16.51 -1.08
N THR A 176 1.00 17.58 -1.31
CA THR A 176 0.88 18.69 -0.37
C THR A 176 0.27 18.23 0.97
N SER A 177 -0.70 17.33 0.95
CA SER A 177 -1.28 16.76 2.17
C SER A 177 -0.25 15.99 2.99
N LEU A 178 0.62 15.21 2.32
CA LEU A 178 1.73 14.50 2.97
C LEU A 178 2.77 15.45 3.55
N ARG A 179 3.16 16.51 2.79
CA ARG A 179 4.13 17.51 3.22
C ARG A 179 3.68 18.36 4.42
N ARG A 180 2.36 18.51 4.60
CA ARG A 180 1.77 19.25 5.76
C ARG A 180 1.78 18.44 7.06
N ARG A 181 2.09 17.14 7.01
CA ARG A 181 2.22 16.34 8.23
C ARG A 181 3.40 16.86 9.06
N PRO A 182 3.35 16.81 10.40
CA PRO A 182 4.50 17.15 11.25
C PRO A 182 5.75 16.31 10.93
N ARG A 183 5.54 15.06 10.52
CA ARG A 183 6.52 14.14 9.98
C ARG A 183 5.90 13.38 8.83
N PHE A 184 6.69 13.07 7.81
CA PHE A 184 6.22 12.27 6.67
C PHE A 184 5.87 10.85 7.14
N PHE A 185 6.84 10.16 7.77
CA PHE A 185 6.66 8.84 8.35
C PHE A 185 6.18 8.92 9.81
N ARG A 186 5.32 7.96 10.20
CA ARG A 186 4.66 7.90 11.51
C ARG A 186 5.54 7.28 12.59
N THR A 187 6.43 6.36 12.20
CA THR A 187 7.30 5.63 13.11
C THR A 187 8.72 6.17 13.07
N ASP A 188 9.42 6.08 14.20
CA ASP A 188 10.83 6.49 14.26
C ASP A 188 11.72 5.63 13.38
N TRP A 189 11.32 4.37 13.16
CA TRP A 189 12.08 3.42 12.36
C TRP A 189 12.16 3.87 10.91
N PHE A 190 11.03 4.22 10.30
CA PHE A 190 10.96 4.71 8.92
C PHE A 190 11.49 6.14 8.80
N ALA A 191 11.16 7.01 9.74
CA ALA A 191 11.64 8.39 9.69
C ALA A 191 13.17 8.48 9.72
N LYS A 192 13.85 7.72 10.59
CA LYS A 192 15.33 7.72 10.65
C LYS A 192 15.98 7.30 9.33
N ARG A 193 15.29 6.51 8.50
CA ARG A 193 15.84 5.96 7.25
C ARG A 193 15.45 6.71 6.01
N TYR A 194 14.22 7.23 5.96
CA TYR A 194 13.59 7.63 4.72
C TYR A 194 13.06 9.08 4.73
N GLU A 195 12.97 9.75 5.89
CA GLU A 195 12.34 11.07 6.03
C GLU A 195 13.02 12.13 5.17
N SER A 196 14.36 12.25 5.24
CA SER A 196 15.12 13.25 4.48
C SER A 196 14.90 13.08 2.97
N GLN A 197 15.10 11.85 2.48
CA GLN A 197 14.95 11.54 1.06
C GLN A 197 13.51 11.76 0.58
N ALA A 198 12.51 11.40 1.39
CA ALA A 198 11.11 11.64 1.04
C ALA A 198 10.82 13.15 0.90
N HIS A 199 11.31 13.97 1.82
CA HIS A 199 11.16 15.44 1.74
C HIS A 199 11.85 16.04 0.51
N GLU A 200 13.06 15.58 0.18
CA GLU A 200 13.78 15.98 -1.02
C GLU A 200 13.02 15.60 -2.29
N ASN A 201 12.55 14.35 -2.39
CA ASN A 201 11.77 13.85 -3.52
C ASN A 201 10.48 14.66 -3.71
N LEU A 202 9.72 14.90 -2.63
CA LEU A 202 8.50 15.69 -2.69
C LEU A 202 8.77 17.14 -3.14
N THR A 203 9.79 17.77 -2.57
CA THR A 203 10.14 19.15 -2.91
C THR A 203 10.53 19.28 -4.37
N ARG A 204 11.36 18.36 -4.86
CA ARG A 204 11.80 18.33 -6.25
C ARG A 204 10.63 18.06 -7.21
N LEU A 205 9.81 17.04 -6.94
CA LEU A 205 8.66 16.73 -7.78
C LEU A 205 7.63 17.86 -7.84
N LEU A 206 7.28 18.46 -6.71
CA LEU A 206 6.37 19.61 -6.68
C LEU A 206 6.93 20.80 -7.47
N GLY A 207 8.24 21.04 -7.40
CA GLY A 207 8.93 22.04 -8.20
C GLY A 207 8.89 21.73 -9.70
N ASP A 208 9.07 20.46 -10.09
CA ASP A 208 8.98 20.02 -11.50
C ASP A 208 7.56 20.20 -12.05
N ILE A 209 6.55 19.82 -11.29
CA ILE A 209 5.13 20.01 -11.64
C ILE A 209 4.80 21.48 -11.83
N ALA A 210 5.30 22.35 -10.95
CA ALA A 210 5.10 23.80 -11.04
C ALA A 210 5.76 24.39 -12.29
N ARG A 211 7.01 23.98 -12.59
CA ARG A 211 7.74 24.42 -13.80
C ARG A 211 7.07 23.95 -15.09
N ALA A 212 6.44 22.78 -15.07
CA ALA A 212 5.64 22.28 -16.19
C ALA A 212 4.29 23.00 -16.38
N GLY A 213 3.94 23.97 -15.51
CA GLY A 213 2.72 24.76 -15.62
C GLY A 213 1.47 24.12 -14.99
N TYR A 214 1.63 23.04 -14.24
CA TYR A 214 0.52 22.33 -13.55
C TYR A 214 0.31 22.78 -12.09
N ALA A 215 1.01 23.82 -11.64
CA ALA A 215 0.78 24.34 -10.28
C ALA A 215 -0.64 24.91 -10.16
N THR A 216 -1.39 24.46 -9.17
CA THR A 216 -2.64 25.11 -8.78
C THR A 216 -2.29 26.49 -8.18
N ARG A 217 -2.88 27.55 -8.72
CA ARG A 217 -2.88 28.87 -8.09
C ARG A 217 -3.68 28.85 -6.79
#